data_99c7380a7c1de995786d588191393e7d
#
_entry.id   99c7380a7c1de995786d588191393e7d
#
_cell.length_a   1.000
_cell.length_b   1.000
_cell.length_c   1.000
_cell.angle_alpha   90.00
_cell.angle_beta   90.00
_cell.angle_gamma   90.00
#
_symmetry.space_group_name_H-M   'P 1'
#
loop_
_entity.id
_entity.type
_entity.pdbx_description
1 polymer ?
#
loop_
_entity_poly.entity_id
_entity_poly.type
_entity_poly.pdbx_seq_one_letter_code
_entity_poly.pdbx_strand_id
1 'polypeptide(L)'
;MRFALLVLACVLFASLRVQPHPVVPQSAPPSHEGMGSPAVEAGGYAYVSGQGPRRPDGSIPAKFADQVRQALENVRTVIGAMGLTMDHVVYIHVYLEDTERYSELNEVFADYFRKDPPARAVLGVARLPEPPVQITAVAVRDLQGKRPVFEPGSPPNKAYSPGMLTHDRLFVSTMPGSDPATGNVPQDPAGQVNLALDRMKSVLQAAGLGMAHMVFVNPYLTSEVPMRIMNQQYAQRFEFGNTPGRATIEVSSLPQGAHIAYTGVAVRDLSQRRAIRPKNMPPSPTASPCVFAGDTLYCSAKSGFIPGPNGGVYAATALDQTRQTMRNLLDNLEEADMNYSQVVSTTIYLDDLSDSPIFAKVYKKFFSGALPAETTVQQIKSVERKPDAEGHYPDLEQMSLIAVRGPRDSGPRPEQVTRSERLSR
;
A
#
# COMPACT_ATOMS: atom_id res chain seq x y z
N MET A 1 65.97 -16.09 -32.62
CA MET A 1 65.23 -14.83 -32.43
C MET A 1 63.76 -15.15 -32.63
N ARG A 2 63.01 -15.23 -31.52
CA ARG A 2 61.56 -15.38 -31.53
C ARG A 2 60.99 -14.24 -30.66
N PHE A 3 60.32 -13.28 -31.28
CA PHE A 3 59.62 -12.20 -30.61
C PHE A 3 58.27 -12.72 -30.08
N ALA A 4 58.06 -12.61 -28.78
CA ALA A 4 56.78 -12.85 -28.15
C ALA A 4 56.03 -11.52 -28.08
N LEU A 5 54.87 -11.43 -28.75
CA LEU A 5 53.91 -10.33 -28.63
C LEU A 5 53.08 -10.55 -27.36
N LEU A 6 53.19 -9.63 -26.41
CA LEU A 6 52.31 -9.54 -25.24
C LEU A 6 51.10 -8.69 -25.64
N VAL A 7 49.94 -9.34 -25.75
CA VAL A 7 48.65 -8.63 -25.94
C VAL A 7 48.14 -8.26 -24.55
N LEU A 8 48.15 -6.97 -24.24
CA LEU A 8 47.58 -6.40 -23.01
C LEU A 8 46.07 -6.23 -23.21
N ALA A 9 45.25 -7.12 -22.66
CA ALA A 9 43.80 -6.97 -22.65
C ALA A 9 43.40 -5.98 -21.55
N CYS A 10 43.03 -4.74 -21.93
CA CYS A 10 42.37 -3.80 -21.06
C CYS A 10 40.91 -4.24 -20.83
N VAL A 11 40.65 -4.84 -19.67
CA VAL A 11 39.26 -5.07 -19.20
C VAL A 11 38.73 -3.77 -18.68
N LEU A 12 37.87 -3.10 -19.46
CA LEU A 12 37.05 -1.98 -19.01
C LEU A 12 36.02 -2.51 -17.99
N PHE A 13 36.27 -2.32 -16.71
CA PHE A 13 35.24 -2.40 -15.69
C PHE A 13 34.26 -1.23 -15.88
N ALA A 14 33.15 -1.48 -16.58
CA ALA A 14 32.01 -0.59 -16.52
C ALA A 14 31.41 -0.70 -15.11
N SER A 15 31.74 0.24 -14.25
CA SER A 15 31.04 0.41 -12.97
C SER A 15 29.58 0.74 -13.28
N LEU A 16 28.70 -0.26 -13.20
CA LEU A 16 27.26 -0.06 -13.16
C LEU A 16 26.96 0.76 -11.91
N ARG A 17 26.87 2.08 -12.08
CA ARG A 17 26.30 2.95 -11.05
C ARG A 17 24.87 2.50 -10.86
N VAL A 18 24.52 2.04 -9.65
CA VAL A 18 23.14 1.92 -9.21
C VAL A 18 22.51 3.30 -9.42
N GLN A 19 21.63 3.43 -10.41
CA GLN A 19 20.90 4.66 -10.61
C GLN A 19 19.91 4.75 -9.45
N PRO A 20 19.94 5.83 -8.64
CA PRO A 20 18.88 6.05 -7.66
C PRO A 20 17.55 6.05 -8.41
N HIS A 21 16.52 5.47 -7.79
CA HIS A 21 15.17 5.49 -8.35
C HIS A 21 14.82 6.92 -8.76
N PRO A 22 14.34 7.17 -10.00
CA PRO A 22 14.00 8.51 -10.42
C PRO A 22 12.88 9.03 -9.51
N VAL A 23 13.22 10.01 -8.68
CA VAL A 23 12.27 10.75 -7.86
C VAL A 23 11.82 11.96 -8.67
N VAL A 24 10.52 12.19 -8.77
CA VAL A 24 10.00 13.39 -9.41
C VAL A 24 10.56 14.61 -8.68
N PRO A 25 11.20 15.57 -9.37
CA PRO A 25 11.71 16.78 -8.74
C PRO A 25 10.62 17.49 -7.92
N GLN A 26 10.97 18.05 -6.80
CA GLN A 26 10.07 18.77 -5.88
C GLN A 26 9.35 19.99 -6.49
N SER A 27 9.61 20.30 -7.77
CA SER A 27 8.92 21.34 -8.54
C SER A 27 7.49 20.99 -9.00
N ALA A 28 7.05 19.72 -8.85
CA ALA A 28 5.63 19.42 -8.95
C ALA A 28 4.94 20.04 -7.72
N PRO A 29 3.82 20.78 -7.88
CA PRO A 29 3.19 21.44 -6.74
C PRO A 29 2.83 20.40 -5.68
N PRO A 30 3.33 20.56 -4.43
CA PRO A 30 2.89 19.68 -3.36
C PRO A 30 1.42 19.95 -3.14
N SER A 31 0.59 18.92 -3.25
CA SER A 31 -0.82 19.02 -2.88
C SER A 31 -0.99 19.24 -1.37
N HIS A 32 0.02 18.87 -0.58
CA HIS A 32 0.11 19.13 0.87
C HIS A 32 1.59 19.11 1.29
N GLU A 33 1.90 19.56 2.49
CA GLU A 33 3.22 19.39 3.11
C GLU A 33 3.46 17.93 3.50
N GLY A 34 3.42 17.03 2.49
CA GLY A 34 3.65 15.59 2.67
C GLY A 34 5.05 15.30 3.19
N MET A 35 5.16 14.20 3.91
CA MET A 35 6.45 13.74 4.42
C MET A 35 7.35 13.17 3.32
N GLY A 36 6.76 12.69 2.21
CA GLY A 36 7.39 11.91 1.16
C GLY A 36 7.65 12.64 -0.15
N SER A 37 8.19 11.91 -1.13
CA SER A 37 8.31 12.36 -2.51
C SER A 37 6.95 12.37 -3.20
N PRO A 38 6.66 13.28 -4.15
CA PRO A 38 5.38 13.28 -4.88
C PRO A 38 5.08 11.96 -5.59
N ALA A 39 6.11 11.32 -6.14
CA ALA A 39 6.06 9.97 -6.65
C ALA A 39 7.46 9.34 -6.71
N VAL A 40 7.50 7.99 -6.76
CA VAL A 40 8.71 7.20 -6.96
C VAL A 40 8.45 6.16 -8.04
N GLU A 41 9.36 6.03 -9.01
CA GLU A 41 9.30 4.99 -10.03
C GLU A 41 10.32 3.90 -9.74
N ALA A 42 9.85 2.64 -9.71
CA ALA A 42 10.72 1.48 -9.55
C ALA A 42 10.01 0.20 -10.03
N GLY A 43 10.77 -0.77 -10.53
CA GLY A 43 10.24 -2.07 -10.96
C GLY A 43 9.19 -1.97 -12.08
N GLY A 44 9.25 -0.94 -12.92
CA GLY A 44 8.28 -0.70 -14.00
C GLY A 44 6.97 -0.04 -13.55
N TYR A 45 6.87 0.39 -12.28
CA TYR A 45 5.71 1.06 -11.73
C TYR A 45 6.06 2.41 -11.11
N ALA A 46 5.17 3.38 -11.25
CA ALA A 46 5.21 4.65 -10.56
C ALA A 46 4.19 4.65 -9.42
N TYR A 47 4.65 4.97 -8.22
CA TYR A 47 3.85 5.07 -7.00
C TYR A 47 3.67 6.54 -6.66
N VAL A 48 2.44 7.02 -6.62
CA VAL A 48 2.08 8.42 -6.39
C VAL A 48 1.63 8.60 -4.95
N SER A 49 2.17 9.59 -4.25
CA SER A 49 1.74 10.00 -2.91
C SER A 49 0.29 10.47 -2.91
N GLY A 50 -0.33 10.50 -1.74
CA GLY A 50 -1.67 11.03 -1.56
C GLY A 50 -1.79 12.46 -2.09
N GLN A 51 -2.73 12.68 -3.01
CA GLN A 51 -3.02 13.97 -3.62
C GLN A 51 -4.37 14.48 -3.13
N GLY A 52 -4.39 15.63 -2.47
CA GLY A 52 -5.59 16.33 -2.04
C GLY A 52 -6.16 17.24 -3.14
N PRO A 53 -7.22 18.02 -2.80
CA PRO A 53 -7.93 18.87 -3.75
C PRO A 53 -7.29 20.26 -3.93
N ARG A 54 -6.12 20.53 -3.36
CA ARG A 54 -5.47 21.84 -3.41
C ARG A 54 -4.91 22.14 -4.79
N ARG A 55 -5.20 23.33 -5.30
CA ARG A 55 -4.64 23.84 -6.54
C ARG A 55 -3.21 24.39 -6.33
N PRO A 56 -2.44 24.61 -7.41
CA PRO A 56 -1.11 25.22 -7.30
C PRO A 56 -1.09 26.62 -6.68
N ASP A 57 -2.20 27.37 -6.78
CA ASP A 57 -2.36 28.68 -6.16
C ASP A 57 -2.74 28.63 -4.65
N GLY A 58 -2.83 27.42 -4.08
CA GLY A 58 -3.19 27.17 -2.69
C GLY A 58 -4.69 27.10 -2.44
N SER A 59 -5.55 27.42 -3.39
CA SER A 59 -7.01 27.37 -3.22
C SER A 59 -7.55 25.93 -3.27
N ILE A 60 -8.69 25.69 -2.63
CA ILE A 60 -9.44 24.43 -2.70
C ILE A 60 -10.80 24.71 -3.35
N PRO A 61 -11.23 23.94 -4.37
CA PRO A 61 -12.56 24.08 -4.97
C PRO A 61 -13.69 23.96 -3.95
N ALA A 62 -14.77 24.70 -4.13
CA ALA A 62 -15.90 24.68 -3.21
C ALA A 62 -16.80 23.43 -3.36
N LYS A 63 -16.91 22.89 -4.59
CA LYS A 63 -17.78 21.74 -4.89
C LYS A 63 -17.00 20.46 -4.83
N PHE A 64 -17.58 19.42 -4.25
CA PHE A 64 -16.94 18.09 -4.12
C PHE A 64 -16.49 17.50 -5.45
N ALA A 65 -17.34 17.54 -6.49
CA ALA A 65 -16.95 17.06 -7.82
C ALA A 65 -15.69 17.75 -8.35
N ASP A 66 -15.56 19.08 -8.12
CA ASP A 66 -14.38 19.85 -8.54
C ASP A 66 -13.16 19.53 -7.66
N GLN A 67 -13.38 19.21 -6.39
CA GLN A 67 -12.32 18.73 -5.47
C GLN A 67 -11.77 17.38 -5.93
N VAL A 68 -12.64 16.44 -6.30
CA VAL A 68 -12.23 15.14 -6.86
C VAL A 68 -11.47 15.32 -8.18
N ARG A 69 -11.99 16.18 -9.10
CA ARG A 69 -11.29 16.49 -10.34
C ARG A 69 -9.91 17.08 -10.07
N GLN A 70 -9.81 18.02 -9.13
CA GLN A 70 -8.52 18.63 -8.79
C GLN A 70 -7.53 17.61 -8.23
N ALA A 71 -7.96 16.70 -7.35
CA ALA A 71 -7.09 15.64 -6.86
C ALA A 71 -6.59 14.73 -8.00
N LEU A 72 -7.46 14.37 -8.95
CA LEU A 72 -7.06 13.63 -10.18
C LEU A 72 -6.12 14.43 -11.08
N GLU A 73 -6.33 15.75 -11.23
CA GLU A 73 -5.40 16.62 -11.96
C GLU A 73 -4.02 16.72 -11.30
N ASN A 74 -3.97 16.70 -9.96
CA ASN A 74 -2.73 16.65 -9.22
C ASN A 74 -2.00 15.32 -9.49
N VAL A 75 -2.71 14.16 -9.45
CA VAL A 75 -2.15 12.87 -9.87
C VAL A 75 -1.62 12.95 -11.32
N ARG A 76 -2.41 13.49 -12.25
CA ARG A 76 -2.02 13.63 -13.67
C ARG A 76 -0.75 14.47 -13.82
N THR A 77 -0.63 15.56 -13.07
CA THR A 77 0.55 16.44 -13.08
C THR A 77 1.79 15.69 -12.59
N VAL A 78 1.66 14.94 -11.49
CA VAL A 78 2.76 14.17 -10.92
C VAL A 78 3.26 13.09 -11.86
N ILE A 79 2.36 12.25 -12.43
CA ILE A 79 2.78 11.20 -13.38
C ILE A 79 3.24 11.78 -14.73
N GLY A 80 2.67 12.93 -15.13
CA GLY A 80 3.09 13.65 -16.33
C GLY A 80 4.55 14.11 -16.28
N ALA A 81 5.03 14.52 -15.09
CA ALA A 81 6.45 14.86 -14.88
C ALA A 81 7.38 13.64 -15.06
N MET A 82 6.85 12.42 -15.00
CA MET A 82 7.57 11.16 -15.27
C MET A 82 7.39 10.68 -16.73
N GLY A 83 6.73 11.46 -17.58
CA GLY A 83 6.42 11.10 -18.97
C GLY A 83 5.32 10.04 -19.10
N LEU A 84 4.44 9.92 -18.09
CA LEU A 84 3.28 9.03 -18.09
C LEU A 84 1.98 9.83 -18.30
N THR A 85 0.91 9.14 -18.68
CA THR A 85 -0.44 9.69 -18.82
C THR A 85 -1.41 8.93 -17.91
N MET A 86 -2.65 9.41 -17.80
CA MET A 86 -3.67 8.72 -17.02
C MET A 86 -4.02 7.32 -17.57
N ASP A 87 -3.71 7.04 -18.84
CA ASP A 87 -3.84 5.69 -19.42
C ASP A 87 -2.87 4.67 -18.80
N HIS A 88 -1.77 5.13 -18.18
CA HIS A 88 -0.82 4.28 -17.47
C HIS A 88 -1.30 3.90 -16.06
N VAL A 89 -2.29 4.63 -15.51
CA VAL A 89 -2.81 4.34 -14.17
C VAL A 89 -3.52 2.99 -14.17
N VAL A 90 -3.12 2.12 -13.25
CA VAL A 90 -3.65 0.75 -13.10
C VAL A 90 -4.43 0.57 -11.80
N TYR A 91 -4.11 1.36 -10.78
CA TYR A 91 -4.79 1.30 -9.50
C TYR A 91 -4.90 2.68 -8.86
N ILE A 92 -6.04 2.96 -8.28
CA ILE A 92 -6.31 4.19 -7.51
C ILE A 92 -6.88 3.82 -6.16
N HIS A 93 -6.35 4.46 -5.12
CA HIS A 93 -6.93 4.44 -3.79
C HIS A 93 -7.53 5.80 -3.47
N VAL A 94 -8.79 5.83 -3.08
CA VAL A 94 -9.54 7.04 -2.72
C VAL A 94 -9.92 6.96 -1.25
N TYR A 95 -9.48 7.94 -0.49
CA TYR A 95 -9.87 8.15 0.89
C TYR A 95 -10.86 9.31 0.96
N LEU A 96 -11.99 9.10 1.64
CA LEU A 96 -13.05 10.09 1.80
C LEU A 96 -13.34 10.30 3.29
N GLU A 97 -13.65 11.53 3.70
CA GLU A 97 -14.25 11.77 5.02
C GLU A 97 -15.74 11.45 5.04
N ASP A 98 -16.39 11.45 3.85
CA ASP A 98 -17.82 11.19 3.70
C ASP A 98 -18.08 10.26 2.50
N THR A 99 -18.40 8.99 2.78
CA THR A 99 -18.71 7.99 1.75
C THR A 99 -20.12 8.12 1.17
N GLU A 100 -21.00 8.95 1.70
CA GLU A 100 -22.31 9.25 1.10
C GLU A 100 -22.13 9.95 -0.26
N ARG A 101 -20.98 10.63 -0.46
CA ARG A 101 -20.59 11.26 -1.72
C ARG A 101 -20.12 10.27 -2.81
N TYR A 102 -20.23 8.96 -2.56
CA TYR A 102 -19.73 7.92 -3.49
C TYR A 102 -20.34 7.98 -4.89
N SER A 103 -21.63 8.32 -5.00
CA SER A 103 -22.28 8.45 -6.32
C SER A 103 -21.68 9.60 -7.13
N GLU A 104 -21.49 10.76 -6.52
CA GLU A 104 -20.87 11.94 -7.15
C GLU A 104 -19.40 11.67 -7.52
N LEU A 105 -18.66 10.96 -6.65
CA LEU A 105 -17.32 10.46 -6.97
C LEU A 105 -17.33 9.61 -8.25
N ASN A 106 -18.27 8.67 -8.38
CA ASN A 106 -18.39 7.78 -9.53
C ASN A 106 -18.68 8.54 -10.82
N GLU A 107 -19.51 9.58 -10.78
CA GLU A 107 -19.78 10.43 -11.94
C GLU A 107 -18.48 11.12 -12.44
N VAL A 108 -17.70 11.69 -11.51
CA VAL A 108 -16.42 12.31 -11.87
C VAL A 108 -15.45 11.30 -12.46
N PHE A 109 -15.33 10.11 -11.88
CA PHE A 109 -14.45 9.06 -12.39
C PHE A 109 -14.87 8.56 -13.76
N ALA A 110 -16.17 8.37 -14.01
CA ALA A 110 -16.70 7.95 -15.31
C ALA A 110 -16.44 8.99 -16.42
N ASP A 111 -16.50 10.28 -16.08
CA ASP A 111 -16.17 11.36 -16.99
C ASP A 111 -14.67 11.46 -17.27
N TYR A 112 -13.84 11.17 -16.23
CA TYR A 112 -12.40 11.30 -16.30
C TYR A 112 -11.74 10.12 -17.01
N PHE A 113 -12.15 8.90 -16.71
CA PHE A 113 -11.67 7.65 -17.30
C PHE A 113 -12.69 7.08 -18.30
N ARG A 114 -12.68 7.58 -19.52
CA ARG A 114 -13.68 7.19 -20.54
C ARG A 114 -13.48 5.78 -21.10
N LYS A 115 -12.26 5.23 -20.98
CA LYS A 115 -11.90 3.92 -21.50
C LYS A 115 -11.04 3.19 -20.47
N ASP A 116 -11.36 1.91 -20.24
CA ASP A 116 -10.59 1.01 -19.39
C ASP A 116 -10.18 1.66 -18.05
N PRO A 117 -11.15 2.13 -17.21
CA PRO A 117 -10.85 2.79 -15.96
C PRO A 117 -10.01 1.88 -15.06
N PRO A 118 -9.10 2.44 -14.24
CA PRO A 118 -8.23 1.64 -13.37
C PRO A 118 -9.04 0.83 -12.35
N ALA A 119 -8.41 -0.19 -11.76
CA ALA A 119 -8.92 -0.76 -10.53
C ALA A 119 -8.90 0.31 -9.43
N ARG A 120 -9.89 0.29 -8.51
CA ARG A 120 -10.07 1.35 -7.54
C ARG A 120 -10.53 0.85 -6.19
N ALA A 121 -9.90 1.31 -5.11
CA ALA A 121 -10.41 1.20 -3.76
C ALA A 121 -10.99 2.54 -3.30
N VAL A 122 -12.12 2.49 -2.58
CA VAL A 122 -12.75 3.64 -1.93
C VAL A 122 -13.13 3.27 -0.52
N LEU A 123 -12.73 4.08 0.45
CA LEU A 123 -13.04 3.89 1.86
C LEU A 123 -13.22 5.23 2.59
N GLY A 124 -14.00 5.20 3.67
CA GLY A 124 -14.17 6.32 4.57
C GLY A 124 -13.11 6.29 5.67
N VAL A 125 -12.54 7.44 5.97
CA VAL A 125 -11.56 7.65 7.05
C VAL A 125 -12.04 8.75 7.98
N ALA A 126 -11.53 8.75 9.21
CA ALA A 126 -11.98 9.74 10.19
C ALA A 126 -11.56 11.15 9.81
N ARG A 127 -10.33 11.33 9.30
CA ARG A 127 -9.80 12.63 8.86
C ARG A 127 -8.74 12.47 7.77
N LEU A 128 -8.63 13.50 6.96
CA LEU A 128 -7.60 13.66 5.93
C LEU A 128 -6.72 14.88 6.23
N PRO A 129 -5.44 14.87 5.84
CA PRO A 129 -4.60 16.07 5.90
C PRO A 129 -5.20 17.25 5.11
N GLU A 130 -5.79 16.97 3.96
CA GLU A 130 -6.54 17.92 3.13
C GLU A 130 -7.91 17.34 2.78
N PRO A 131 -8.95 17.64 3.58
CA PRO A 131 -10.31 17.13 3.32
C PRO A 131 -10.91 17.75 2.05
N PRO A 132 -11.95 17.14 1.46
CA PRO A 132 -12.66 15.94 1.90
C PRO A 132 -12.21 14.67 1.18
N VAL A 133 -11.22 14.73 0.28
CA VAL A 133 -10.78 13.63 -0.56
C VAL A 133 -9.25 13.60 -0.68
N GLN A 134 -8.68 12.41 -0.64
CA GLN A 134 -7.27 12.16 -0.97
C GLN A 134 -7.20 10.97 -1.93
N ILE A 135 -6.38 11.10 -2.98
CA ILE A 135 -6.21 10.10 -4.03
C ILE A 135 -4.74 9.73 -4.16
N THR A 136 -4.42 8.44 -4.09
CA THR A 136 -3.12 7.90 -4.46
C THR A 136 -3.26 6.98 -5.66
N ALA A 137 -2.20 6.80 -6.44
CA ALA A 137 -2.25 6.02 -7.66
C ALA A 137 -0.99 5.16 -7.85
N VAL A 138 -1.18 4.05 -8.56
CA VAL A 138 -0.09 3.25 -9.14
C VAL A 138 -0.26 3.29 -10.66
N ALA A 139 0.80 3.66 -11.36
CA ALA A 139 0.85 3.64 -12.81
C ALA A 139 1.92 2.64 -13.29
N VAL A 140 1.66 1.96 -14.41
CA VAL A 140 2.60 1.04 -15.05
C VAL A 140 3.34 1.74 -16.18
N ARG A 141 4.65 1.53 -16.32
CA ARG A 141 5.44 2.12 -17.41
C ARG A 141 5.08 1.53 -18.78
N ASP A 142 4.97 0.19 -18.82
CA ASP A 142 4.66 -0.54 -20.04
C ASP A 142 3.16 -0.90 -20.09
N LEU A 143 2.48 -0.41 -21.13
CA LEU A 143 1.07 -0.69 -21.36
C LEU A 143 0.81 -2.08 -21.96
N GLN A 144 1.85 -2.81 -22.35
CA GLN A 144 1.69 -4.17 -22.88
C GLN A 144 1.06 -5.08 -21.84
N GLY A 145 -0.04 -5.73 -22.19
CA GLY A 145 -0.79 -6.61 -21.30
C GLY A 145 -1.72 -5.88 -20.32
N LYS A 146 -1.74 -4.53 -20.30
CA LYS A 146 -2.71 -3.79 -19.52
C LYS A 146 -4.11 -4.01 -20.10
N ARG A 147 -5.01 -4.56 -19.29
CA ARG A 147 -6.41 -4.73 -19.64
C ARG A 147 -7.31 -4.84 -18.41
N PRO A 148 -8.57 -4.37 -18.51
CA PRO A 148 -9.55 -4.57 -17.46
C PRO A 148 -9.92 -6.05 -17.31
N VAL A 149 -10.27 -6.43 -16.08
CA VAL A 149 -10.83 -7.73 -15.74
C VAL A 149 -12.18 -7.50 -15.10
N PHE A 150 -13.21 -8.16 -15.59
CA PHE A 150 -14.59 -7.98 -15.13
C PHE A 150 -14.99 -9.12 -14.19
N GLU A 151 -15.76 -8.80 -13.16
CA GLU A 151 -16.36 -9.77 -12.27
C GLU A 151 -17.53 -10.45 -13.02
N PRO A 152 -17.53 -11.77 -13.22
CA PRO A 152 -18.62 -12.46 -13.91
C PRO A 152 -19.96 -12.23 -13.22
N GLY A 153 -20.99 -11.92 -13.99
CA GLY A 153 -22.34 -11.66 -13.49
C GLY A 153 -22.57 -10.26 -12.91
N SER A 154 -21.53 -9.44 -12.79
CA SER A 154 -21.67 -8.05 -12.34
C SER A 154 -21.93 -7.10 -13.51
N PRO A 155 -22.78 -6.06 -13.33
CA PRO A 155 -23.00 -5.06 -14.36
C PRO A 155 -21.70 -4.27 -14.63
N PRO A 156 -21.46 -3.84 -15.89
CA PRO A 156 -20.32 -2.99 -16.22
C PRO A 156 -20.34 -1.69 -15.40
N ASN A 157 -19.19 -1.31 -14.86
CA ASN A 157 -19.02 -0.05 -14.15
C ASN A 157 -18.14 0.88 -14.97
N LYS A 158 -18.59 2.12 -15.16
CA LYS A 158 -17.84 3.15 -15.92
C LYS A 158 -16.79 3.87 -15.09
N ALA A 159 -16.90 3.82 -13.76
CA ALA A 159 -16.04 4.56 -12.85
C ALA A 159 -14.78 3.78 -12.42
N TYR A 160 -14.78 2.45 -12.57
CA TYR A 160 -13.64 1.59 -12.25
C TYR A 160 -13.79 0.21 -12.91
N SER A 161 -12.68 -0.49 -13.09
CA SER A 161 -12.66 -1.91 -13.46
C SER A 161 -12.54 -2.78 -12.22
N PRO A 162 -13.30 -3.87 -12.06
CA PRO A 162 -13.18 -4.79 -10.93
C PRO A 162 -11.76 -5.32 -10.71
N GLY A 163 -11.01 -5.51 -11.80
CA GLY A 163 -9.58 -5.78 -11.77
C GLY A 163 -8.87 -5.09 -12.92
N MET A 164 -7.60 -4.77 -12.75
CA MET A 164 -6.73 -4.26 -13.81
C MET A 164 -5.49 -5.16 -13.89
N LEU A 165 -5.38 -5.89 -14.99
CA LEU A 165 -4.25 -6.76 -15.28
C LEU A 165 -3.13 -5.96 -15.96
N THR A 166 -1.89 -6.26 -15.59
CA THR A 166 -0.67 -5.80 -16.25
C THR A 166 0.11 -7.01 -16.78
N HIS A 167 1.33 -6.80 -17.27
CA HIS A 167 2.18 -7.90 -17.73
C HIS A 167 2.51 -8.92 -16.62
N ASP A 168 2.62 -8.49 -15.35
CA ASP A 168 3.08 -9.33 -14.23
C ASP A 168 2.11 -9.39 -13.03
N ARG A 169 1.10 -8.50 -12.95
CA ARG A 169 0.21 -8.36 -11.77
C ARG A 169 -1.24 -8.15 -12.15
N LEU A 170 -2.10 -8.45 -11.19
CA LEU A 170 -3.51 -8.03 -11.16
C LEU A 170 -3.73 -7.13 -9.94
N PHE A 171 -4.25 -5.94 -10.17
CA PHE A 171 -4.78 -5.06 -9.13
C PHE A 171 -6.28 -5.29 -9.02
N VAL A 172 -6.77 -5.60 -7.81
CA VAL A 172 -8.18 -5.88 -7.56
C VAL A 172 -8.81 -4.67 -6.89
N SER A 173 -9.92 -4.18 -7.43
CA SER A 173 -10.72 -3.10 -6.82
C SER A 173 -11.29 -3.53 -5.47
N THR A 174 -11.84 -2.58 -4.72
CA THR A 174 -12.61 -2.91 -3.51
C THR A 174 -13.74 -3.85 -3.85
N MET A 175 -13.73 -5.02 -3.20
CA MET A 175 -14.81 -6.01 -3.23
C MET A 175 -15.58 -5.93 -1.91
N PRO A 176 -16.72 -5.21 -1.87
CA PRO A 176 -17.51 -5.09 -0.66
C PRO A 176 -18.28 -6.38 -0.36
N GLY A 177 -18.59 -6.60 0.92
CA GLY A 177 -19.42 -7.69 1.42
C GLY A 177 -20.92 -7.46 1.16
N SER A 178 -21.24 -6.97 -0.03
CA SER A 178 -22.61 -6.77 -0.54
C SER A 178 -22.78 -7.43 -1.89
N ASP A 179 -24.01 -7.85 -2.19
CA ASP A 179 -24.36 -8.43 -3.48
C ASP A 179 -24.23 -7.38 -4.59
N PRO A 180 -23.46 -7.64 -5.67
CA PRO A 180 -23.18 -6.63 -6.70
C PRO A 180 -24.41 -6.29 -7.57
N ALA A 181 -25.41 -7.17 -7.65
CA ALA A 181 -26.59 -6.95 -8.47
C ALA A 181 -27.71 -6.25 -7.71
N THR A 182 -27.88 -6.56 -6.43
CA THR A 182 -29.00 -6.05 -5.60
C THR A 182 -28.58 -5.00 -4.59
N GLY A 183 -27.28 -4.92 -4.27
CA GLY A 183 -26.76 -4.08 -3.18
C GLY A 183 -27.04 -4.63 -1.77
N ASN A 184 -27.67 -5.79 -1.65
CA ASN A 184 -28.00 -6.37 -0.36
C ASN A 184 -26.76 -6.75 0.42
N VAL A 185 -26.73 -6.36 1.70
CA VAL A 185 -25.68 -6.71 2.67
C VAL A 185 -26.20 -7.83 3.56
N PRO A 186 -25.53 -8.99 3.65
CA PRO A 186 -25.90 -10.05 4.59
C PRO A 186 -25.94 -9.53 6.02
N GLN A 187 -26.93 -9.97 6.80
CA GLN A 187 -27.06 -9.53 8.21
C GLN A 187 -25.93 -10.08 9.09
N ASP A 188 -25.46 -11.29 8.77
CA ASP A 188 -24.41 -11.93 9.57
C ASP A 188 -23.03 -11.49 9.08
N PRO A 189 -22.11 -11.08 10.01
CA PRO A 189 -20.76 -10.62 9.66
C PRO A 189 -19.93 -11.66 8.89
N ALA A 190 -20.07 -12.95 9.20
CA ALA A 190 -19.31 -14.00 8.49
C ALA A 190 -19.77 -14.12 7.03
N GLY A 191 -21.07 -13.98 6.77
CA GLY A 191 -21.64 -13.95 5.43
C GLY A 191 -21.11 -12.78 4.61
N GLN A 192 -20.99 -11.58 5.21
CA GLN A 192 -20.40 -10.41 4.54
C GLN A 192 -18.93 -10.65 4.18
N VAL A 193 -18.13 -11.19 5.12
CA VAL A 193 -16.71 -11.52 4.89
C VAL A 193 -16.58 -12.54 3.75
N ASN A 194 -17.36 -13.62 3.78
CA ASN A 194 -17.30 -14.66 2.76
C ASN A 194 -17.70 -14.12 1.40
N LEU A 195 -18.77 -13.33 1.30
CA LEU A 195 -19.21 -12.72 0.06
C LEU A 195 -18.11 -11.82 -0.56
N ALA A 196 -17.48 -10.97 0.23
CA ALA A 196 -16.39 -10.10 -0.23
C ALA A 196 -15.18 -10.91 -0.75
N LEU A 197 -14.80 -11.98 -0.05
CA LEU A 197 -13.71 -12.88 -0.45
C LEU A 197 -14.06 -13.71 -1.69
N ASP A 198 -15.32 -14.15 -1.83
CA ASP A 198 -15.80 -14.88 -3.01
C ASP A 198 -15.82 -13.99 -4.25
N ARG A 199 -16.20 -12.71 -4.10
CA ARG A 199 -16.10 -11.72 -5.17
C ARG A 199 -14.65 -11.47 -5.59
N MET A 200 -13.73 -11.31 -4.64
CA MET A 200 -12.30 -11.20 -4.95
C MET A 200 -11.80 -12.44 -5.71
N LYS A 201 -12.17 -13.65 -5.25
CA LYS A 201 -11.84 -14.90 -5.94
C LYS A 201 -12.40 -14.94 -7.37
N SER A 202 -13.62 -14.45 -7.57
CA SER A 202 -14.25 -14.39 -8.90
C SER A 202 -13.47 -13.53 -9.88
N VAL A 203 -13.02 -12.35 -9.45
CA VAL A 203 -12.15 -11.45 -10.27
C VAL A 203 -10.81 -12.12 -10.58
N LEU A 204 -10.19 -12.79 -9.61
CA LEU A 204 -8.94 -13.55 -9.82
C LEU A 204 -9.15 -14.64 -10.88
N GLN A 205 -10.22 -15.43 -10.77
CA GLN A 205 -10.54 -16.50 -11.72
C GLN A 205 -10.79 -15.97 -13.13
N ALA A 206 -11.46 -14.82 -13.27
CA ALA A 206 -11.66 -14.16 -14.56
C ALA A 206 -10.33 -13.69 -15.20
N ALA A 207 -9.30 -13.51 -14.40
CA ALA A 207 -7.94 -13.24 -14.87
C ALA A 207 -7.10 -14.52 -15.10
N GLY A 208 -7.65 -15.71 -14.85
CA GLY A 208 -6.92 -16.98 -14.90
C GLY A 208 -6.05 -17.24 -13.67
N LEU A 209 -6.32 -16.58 -12.54
CA LEU A 209 -5.57 -16.65 -11.30
C LEU A 209 -6.42 -17.29 -10.18
N GLY A 210 -5.81 -17.53 -9.02
CA GLY A 210 -6.49 -18.01 -7.82
C GLY A 210 -6.00 -17.27 -6.57
N MET A 211 -6.60 -17.55 -5.42
CA MET A 211 -6.25 -16.91 -4.13
C MET A 211 -4.77 -17.08 -3.77
N ALA A 212 -4.13 -18.20 -4.18
CA ALA A 212 -2.71 -18.44 -3.96
C ALA A 212 -1.79 -17.39 -4.64
N HIS A 213 -2.27 -16.67 -5.67
CA HIS A 213 -1.51 -15.62 -6.36
C HIS A 213 -1.50 -14.29 -5.59
N MET A 214 -2.37 -14.11 -4.58
CA MET A 214 -2.42 -12.88 -3.80
C MET A 214 -1.10 -12.65 -3.07
N VAL A 215 -0.50 -11.48 -3.27
CA VAL A 215 0.72 -11.03 -2.58
C VAL A 215 0.42 -10.03 -1.48
N PHE A 216 -0.64 -9.23 -1.64
CA PHE A 216 -1.06 -8.25 -0.65
C PHE A 216 -2.58 -8.08 -0.63
N VAL A 217 -3.15 -7.94 0.55
CA VAL A 217 -4.59 -7.74 0.77
C VAL A 217 -4.81 -6.62 1.79
N ASN A 218 -5.72 -5.72 1.49
CA ASN A 218 -6.24 -4.75 2.45
C ASN A 218 -7.68 -5.10 2.81
N PRO A 219 -7.94 -5.64 4.00
CA PRO A 219 -9.27 -5.67 4.59
C PRO A 219 -9.62 -4.29 5.18
N TYR A 220 -10.80 -3.80 4.86
CA TYR A 220 -11.41 -2.60 5.45
C TYR A 220 -12.68 -3.02 6.16
N LEU A 221 -12.80 -2.73 7.44
CA LEU A 221 -13.96 -3.12 8.23
C LEU A 221 -14.43 -1.96 9.11
N THR A 222 -15.75 -1.85 9.27
CA THR A 222 -16.37 -1.01 10.29
C THR A 222 -16.52 -1.81 11.58
N SER A 223 -16.94 -1.16 12.66
CA SER A 223 -17.21 -1.82 13.95
C SER A 223 -18.27 -2.93 13.88
N GLU A 224 -19.08 -2.97 12.82
CA GLU A 224 -20.12 -3.98 12.61
C GLU A 224 -19.57 -5.37 12.28
N VAL A 225 -18.34 -5.46 11.80
CA VAL A 225 -17.65 -6.74 11.51
C VAL A 225 -16.49 -6.93 12.49
N PRO A 226 -16.67 -7.74 13.55
CA PRO A 226 -15.60 -8.00 14.52
C PRO A 226 -14.36 -8.61 13.86
N MET A 227 -13.17 -8.09 14.19
CA MET A 227 -11.87 -8.56 13.67
C MET A 227 -11.70 -10.08 13.81
N ARG A 228 -12.18 -10.67 14.92
CA ARG A 228 -12.13 -12.12 15.13
C ARG A 228 -12.91 -12.90 14.08
N ILE A 229 -14.12 -12.44 13.71
CA ILE A 229 -14.94 -13.07 12.69
C ILE A 229 -14.25 -12.95 11.33
N MET A 230 -13.78 -11.75 10.99
CA MET A 230 -13.02 -11.51 9.77
C MET A 230 -11.80 -12.44 9.67
N ASN A 231 -10.97 -12.51 10.69
CA ASN A 231 -9.78 -13.35 10.72
C ASN A 231 -10.11 -14.85 10.56
N GLN A 232 -11.19 -15.33 11.19
CA GLN A 232 -11.61 -16.72 11.10
C GLN A 232 -12.00 -17.12 9.68
N GLN A 233 -12.79 -16.30 8.97
CA GLN A 233 -13.19 -16.57 7.58
C GLN A 233 -12.03 -16.37 6.60
N TYR A 234 -11.22 -15.33 6.82
CA TYR A 234 -10.06 -15.02 5.98
C TYR A 234 -9.01 -16.16 6.01
N ALA A 235 -8.70 -16.69 7.19
CA ALA A 235 -7.72 -17.76 7.35
C ALA A 235 -8.06 -19.03 6.56
N GLN A 236 -9.33 -19.28 6.26
CA GLN A 236 -9.77 -20.44 5.47
C GLN A 236 -9.47 -20.30 3.97
N ARG A 237 -9.08 -19.12 3.52
CA ARG A 237 -8.86 -18.82 2.09
C ARG A 237 -7.41 -18.95 1.65
N PHE A 238 -6.48 -19.09 2.60
CA PHE A 238 -5.04 -19.10 2.35
C PHE A 238 -4.35 -20.24 3.08
N GLU A 239 -3.23 -20.68 2.52
CA GLU A 239 -2.36 -21.67 3.16
C GLU A 239 -1.69 -21.09 4.41
N PHE A 240 -1.74 -21.84 5.51
CA PHE A 240 -1.11 -21.46 6.77
C PHE A 240 0.38 -21.18 6.61
N GLY A 241 0.83 -20.03 7.05
CA GLY A 241 2.23 -19.61 6.96
C GLY A 241 2.68 -19.13 5.57
N ASN A 242 1.81 -19.22 4.55
CA ASN A 242 2.06 -18.72 3.18
C ASN A 242 0.95 -17.73 2.73
N THR A 243 0.36 -17.04 3.68
CA THR A 243 -0.66 -16.01 3.44
C THR A 243 -0.08 -14.80 2.71
N PRO A 244 -0.89 -13.95 2.05
CA PRO A 244 -0.43 -12.66 1.55
C PRO A 244 0.00 -11.73 2.68
N GLY A 245 0.77 -10.68 2.36
CA GLY A 245 0.93 -9.52 3.22
C GLY A 245 -0.43 -8.86 3.42
N ARG A 246 -0.64 -8.19 4.57
CA ARG A 246 -1.94 -7.63 4.92
C ARG A 246 -1.83 -6.32 5.69
N ALA A 247 -2.63 -5.33 5.30
CA ALA A 247 -2.88 -4.13 6.11
C ALA A 247 -4.39 -4.05 6.37
N THR A 248 -4.79 -4.45 7.57
CA THR A 248 -6.17 -4.37 8.03
C THR A 248 -6.42 -3.03 8.69
N ILE A 249 -7.50 -2.36 8.29
CA ILE A 249 -7.84 -1.03 8.77
C ILE A 249 -9.29 -1.00 9.20
N GLU A 250 -9.53 -0.51 10.40
CA GLU A 250 -10.86 -0.08 10.80
C GLU A 250 -11.15 1.28 10.16
N VAL A 251 -12.28 1.36 9.49
CA VAL A 251 -12.70 2.54 8.72
C VAL A 251 -13.99 3.13 9.28
N SER A 252 -14.17 4.43 9.09
CA SER A 252 -15.37 5.13 9.56
C SER A 252 -16.62 4.66 8.81
N SER A 253 -16.47 4.35 7.53
CA SER A 253 -17.57 3.87 6.67
C SER A 253 -17.02 3.23 5.40
N LEU A 254 -17.87 2.48 4.72
CA LEU A 254 -17.64 1.96 3.38
C LEU A 254 -18.80 2.38 2.47
N PRO A 255 -18.55 2.56 1.15
CA PRO A 255 -19.61 2.90 0.22
C PRO A 255 -20.77 1.90 0.24
N GLN A 256 -21.98 2.40 -0.01
CA GLN A 256 -23.18 1.59 -0.19
C GLN A 256 -23.58 0.72 1.02
N GLY A 257 -23.20 1.15 2.24
CA GLY A 257 -23.59 0.47 3.47
C GLY A 257 -22.90 -0.87 3.72
N ALA A 258 -21.85 -1.20 2.99
CA ALA A 258 -21.02 -2.36 3.30
C ALA A 258 -20.28 -2.17 4.63
N HIS A 259 -20.05 -3.26 5.37
CA HIS A 259 -19.32 -3.23 6.64
C HIS A 259 -17.96 -3.91 6.57
N ILE A 260 -17.69 -4.62 5.48
CA ILE A 260 -16.39 -5.22 5.13
C ILE A 260 -16.15 -5.07 3.64
N ALA A 261 -14.90 -4.84 3.28
CA ALA A 261 -14.47 -4.87 1.90
C ALA A 261 -13.00 -5.33 1.82
N TYR A 262 -12.62 -5.89 0.68
CA TYR A 262 -11.24 -6.29 0.40
C TYR A 262 -10.77 -5.70 -0.91
N THR A 263 -9.49 -5.28 -0.95
CA THR A 263 -8.76 -4.98 -2.17
C THR A 263 -7.38 -5.62 -2.09
N GLY A 264 -6.65 -5.70 -3.19
CA GLY A 264 -5.31 -6.27 -3.13
C GLY A 264 -4.61 -6.39 -4.47
N VAL A 265 -3.44 -7.01 -4.40
CA VAL A 265 -2.57 -7.25 -5.55
C VAL A 265 -2.25 -8.74 -5.63
N ALA A 266 -2.33 -9.29 -6.84
CA ALA A 266 -1.91 -10.66 -7.15
C ALA A 266 -0.80 -10.66 -8.19
N VAL A 267 0.16 -11.57 -8.05
CA VAL A 267 1.18 -11.84 -9.08
C VAL A 267 0.60 -12.78 -10.14
N ARG A 268 0.99 -12.60 -11.41
CA ARG A 268 0.50 -13.51 -12.49
C ARG A 268 1.23 -14.85 -12.52
N ASP A 269 2.53 -14.83 -12.32
CA ASP A 269 3.36 -16.04 -12.26
C ASP A 269 3.59 -16.43 -10.79
N LEU A 270 2.99 -17.54 -10.38
CA LEU A 270 3.07 -18.01 -9.00
C LEU A 270 4.53 -18.33 -8.58
N SER A 271 5.43 -18.65 -9.51
CA SER A 271 6.85 -18.87 -9.25
C SER A 271 7.57 -17.60 -8.78
N GLN A 272 7.02 -16.43 -9.08
CA GLN A 272 7.54 -15.13 -8.67
C GLN A 272 7.01 -14.71 -7.28
N ARG A 273 6.10 -15.50 -6.69
CA ARG A 273 5.56 -15.25 -5.34
C ARG A 273 6.44 -15.90 -4.28
N ARG A 274 6.89 -15.13 -3.31
CA ARG A 274 7.67 -15.64 -2.19
C ARG A 274 7.36 -14.90 -0.89
N ALA A 275 6.76 -15.59 0.08
CA ALA A 275 6.54 -15.05 1.41
C ALA A 275 7.86 -14.95 2.19
N ILE A 276 8.02 -13.86 2.95
CA ILE A 276 9.17 -13.57 3.81
C ILE A 276 8.69 -13.49 5.25
N ARG A 277 9.48 -14.09 6.14
CA ARG A 277 9.19 -14.09 7.57
C ARG A 277 10.48 -14.16 8.38
N PRO A 278 10.72 -13.21 9.30
CA PRO A 278 11.85 -13.28 10.22
C PRO A 278 11.90 -14.62 10.96
N LYS A 279 13.10 -15.15 11.12
CA LYS A 279 13.32 -16.51 11.68
C LYS A 279 12.74 -16.71 13.08
N ASN A 280 12.70 -15.64 13.87
CA ASN A 280 12.16 -15.62 15.23
C ASN A 280 10.65 -15.38 15.31
N MET A 281 9.97 -15.22 14.16
CA MET A 281 8.53 -14.98 14.09
C MET A 281 7.78 -16.27 13.71
N PRO A 282 6.78 -16.71 14.47
CA PRO A 282 5.96 -17.87 14.12
C PRO A 282 5.13 -17.61 12.85
N PRO A 283 4.77 -18.65 12.09
CA PRO A 283 3.84 -18.52 10.98
C PRO A 283 2.46 -18.06 11.48
N SER A 284 1.77 -17.28 10.64
CA SER A 284 0.44 -16.76 10.94
C SER A 284 -0.60 -17.31 9.96
N PRO A 285 -1.83 -17.59 10.40
CA PRO A 285 -2.93 -17.97 9.53
C PRO A 285 -3.51 -16.78 8.73
N THR A 286 -3.13 -15.56 9.07
CA THR A 286 -3.80 -14.35 8.55
C THR A 286 -2.89 -13.38 7.79
N ALA A 287 -1.58 -13.37 8.06
CA ALA A 287 -0.68 -12.45 7.37
C ALA A 287 0.77 -12.97 7.35
N SER A 288 1.40 -12.99 6.20
CA SER A 288 2.86 -13.04 6.10
C SER A 288 3.44 -11.65 6.36
N PRO A 289 4.58 -11.52 7.04
CA PRO A 289 5.21 -10.22 7.28
C PRO A 289 5.45 -9.43 5.99
N CYS A 290 5.98 -10.07 4.94
CA CYS A 290 6.08 -9.52 3.59
C CYS A 290 5.95 -10.62 2.54
N VAL A 291 5.60 -10.24 1.30
CA VAL A 291 5.49 -11.15 0.16
C VAL A 291 6.07 -10.49 -1.09
N PHE A 292 6.94 -11.18 -1.79
CA PHE A 292 7.45 -10.77 -3.09
C PHE A 292 6.47 -11.07 -4.22
N ALA A 293 6.36 -10.13 -5.16
CA ALA A 293 5.91 -10.31 -6.53
C ALA A 293 7.08 -9.96 -7.46
N GLY A 294 7.84 -10.95 -7.90
CA GLY A 294 9.11 -10.70 -8.59
C GLY A 294 10.08 -9.94 -7.69
N ASP A 295 10.53 -8.77 -8.13
CA ASP A 295 11.45 -7.91 -7.38
C ASP A 295 10.73 -6.90 -6.45
N THR A 296 9.41 -6.86 -6.46
CA THR A 296 8.63 -5.98 -5.59
C THR A 296 8.17 -6.70 -4.33
N LEU A 297 8.52 -6.15 -3.18
CA LEU A 297 8.16 -6.64 -1.85
C LEU A 297 6.99 -5.82 -1.29
N TYR A 298 5.91 -6.49 -0.93
CA TYR A 298 4.75 -5.93 -0.25
C TYR A 298 4.78 -6.34 1.21
N CYS A 299 4.93 -5.39 2.13
CA CYS A 299 5.01 -5.66 3.57
C CYS A 299 3.70 -5.32 4.28
N SER A 300 3.25 -6.25 5.11
CA SER A 300 2.11 -6.07 6.01
C SER A 300 2.27 -4.82 6.86
N ALA A 301 1.16 -4.22 7.23
CA ALA A 301 1.18 -3.16 8.22
C ALA A 301 1.78 -3.67 9.53
N LYS A 302 2.63 -2.85 10.10
CA LYS A 302 3.21 -3.01 11.42
C LYS A 302 2.89 -1.78 12.25
N SER A 303 2.69 -2.01 13.53
CA SER A 303 2.49 -1.00 14.55
C SER A 303 3.65 -0.99 15.53
N GLY A 304 3.59 -0.11 16.52
CA GLY A 304 4.58 -0.01 17.60
C GLY A 304 4.53 -1.16 18.60
N PHE A 305 4.00 -2.33 18.22
CA PHE A 305 3.91 -3.51 19.06
C PHE A 305 5.29 -4.06 19.42
N ILE A 306 5.52 -4.28 20.71
CA ILE A 306 6.72 -4.88 21.30
C ILE A 306 6.35 -6.27 21.78
N PRO A 307 6.80 -7.37 21.13
CA PRO A 307 6.53 -8.72 21.58
C PRO A 307 7.06 -8.99 22.98
N GLY A 308 6.33 -9.75 23.76
CA GLY A 308 6.72 -10.13 25.12
C GLY A 308 6.05 -11.43 25.58
N PRO A 309 6.49 -12.01 26.72
CA PRO A 309 5.99 -13.31 27.21
C PRO A 309 4.50 -13.31 27.55
N ASN A 310 3.93 -12.15 27.86
CA ASN A 310 2.51 -11.98 28.23
C ASN A 310 1.70 -11.31 27.11
N GLY A 311 1.97 -11.62 25.84
CA GLY A 311 1.24 -11.08 24.69
C GLY A 311 1.86 -9.82 24.10
N GLY A 312 2.80 -9.15 24.78
CA GLY A 312 3.46 -7.93 24.32
C GLY A 312 2.74 -6.65 24.74
N VAL A 313 3.33 -5.50 24.41
CA VAL A 313 2.87 -4.18 24.85
C VAL A 313 3.06 -3.12 23.76
N TYR A 314 2.39 -1.98 23.93
CA TYR A 314 2.68 -0.73 23.22
C TYR A 314 3.32 0.29 24.16
N ALA A 315 4.21 1.12 23.63
CA ALA A 315 4.75 2.26 24.37
C ALA A 315 3.67 3.33 24.61
N ALA A 316 3.85 4.14 25.65
CA ALA A 316 2.87 5.15 26.07
C ALA A 316 2.74 6.35 25.09
N THR A 317 3.75 6.58 24.25
CA THR A 317 3.81 7.78 23.39
C THR A 317 3.84 7.42 21.90
N ALA A 318 3.23 8.26 21.05
CA ALA A 318 3.31 8.13 19.61
C ALA A 318 4.76 8.13 19.10
N LEU A 319 5.65 8.93 19.72
CA LEU A 319 7.07 8.97 19.39
C LEU A 319 7.75 7.59 19.51
N ASP A 320 7.48 6.89 20.62
CA ASP A 320 8.12 5.60 20.88
C ASP A 320 7.45 4.48 20.10
N GLN A 321 6.13 4.55 19.91
CA GLN A 321 5.42 3.62 19.02
C GLN A 321 5.94 3.73 17.59
N THR A 322 6.07 4.96 17.03
CA THR A 322 6.63 5.16 15.68
C THR A 322 8.06 4.60 15.57
N ARG A 323 8.92 4.81 16.57
CA ARG A 323 10.27 4.20 16.57
C ARG A 323 10.22 2.69 16.49
N GLN A 324 9.30 2.07 17.23
CA GLN A 324 9.15 0.62 17.24
C GLN A 324 8.57 0.11 15.93
N THR A 325 7.57 0.78 15.34
CA THR A 325 7.02 0.46 14.02
C THR A 325 8.10 0.43 12.96
N MET A 326 8.94 1.48 12.93
CA MET A 326 10.05 1.56 11.97
C MET A 326 11.06 0.42 12.17
N ARG A 327 11.31 -0.02 13.41
CA ARG A 327 12.18 -1.18 13.70
C ARG A 327 11.52 -2.48 13.26
N ASN A 328 10.23 -2.68 13.56
CA ASN A 328 9.49 -3.87 13.16
C ASN A 328 9.47 -4.06 11.63
N LEU A 329 9.38 -2.96 10.89
CA LEU A 329 9.46 -2.98 9.42
C LEU A 329 10.89 -3.20 8.91
N LEU A 330 11.89 -2.65 9.61
CA LEU A 330 13.30 -2.89 9.27
C LEU A 330 13.66 -4.38 9.39
N ASP A 331 13.22 -5.04 10.46
CA ASP A 331 13.44 -6.48 10.64
C ASP A 331 12.85 -7.30 9.46
N ASN A 332 11.69 -6.90 8.94
CA ASN A 332 11.09 -7.53 7.77
C ASN A 332 11.89 -7.26 6.48
N LEU A 333 12.41 -6.04 6.30
CA LEU A 333 13.26 -5.69 5.16
C LEU A 333 14.59 -6.43 5.21
N GLU A 334 15.24 -6.48 6.37
CA GLU A 334 16.52 -7.20 6.55
C GLU A 334 16.36 -8.71 6.28
N GLU A 335 15.26 -9.34 6.66
CA GLU A 335 14.98 -10.75 6.32
C GLU A 335 14.81 -10.96 4.81
N ALA A 336 14.42 -9.91 4.09
CA ALA A 336 14.32 -9.91 2.63
C ALA A 336 15.64 -9.53 1.93
N ASP A 337 16.75 -9.34 2.66
CA ASP A 337 18.02 -8.77 2.19
C ASP A 337 17.83 -7.35 1.59
N MET A 338 16.97 -6.55 2.22
CA MET A 338 16.63 -5.18 1.82
C MET A 338 16.75 -4.21 3.01
N ASN A 339 16.63 -2.92 2.73
CA ASN A 339 16.61 -1.86 3.73
C ASN A 339 15.75 -0.68 3.26
N TYR A 340 15.66 0.39 4.06
CA TYR A 340 14.81 1.53 3.75
C TYR A 340 15.17 2.29 2.48
N SER A 341 16.40 2.19 1.94
CA SER A 341 16.77 2.84 0.67
C SER A 341 16.03 2.26 -0.55
N GLN A 342 15.42 1.09 -0.41
CA GLN A 342 14.68 0.38 -1.46
C GLN A 342 13.17 0.55 -1.33
N VAL A 343 12.70 1.24 -0.27
CA VAL A 343 11.28 1.52 -0.07
C VAL A 343 10.83 2.58 -1.05
N VAL A 344 9.77 2.30 -1.79
CA VAL A 344 9.22 3.16 -2.84
C VAL A 344 7.88 3.78 -2.48
N SER A 345 7.12 3.14 -1.60
CA SER A 345 5.83 3.64 -1.13
C SER A 345 5.55 3.24 0.31
N THR A 346 4.94 4.14 1.07
CA THR A 346 4.43 3.89 2.43
C THR A 346 3.01 4.37 2.57
N THR A 347 2.20 3.61 3.31
CA THR A 347 0.86 4.05 3.73
C THR A 347 0.81 4.03 5.25
N ILE A 348 0.51 5.18 5.83
CA ILE A 348 0.55 5.47 7.25
C ILE A 348 -0.88 5.73 7.73
N TYR A 349 -1.29 4.99 8.73
CA TYR A 349 -2.59 5.09 9.37
C TYR A 349 -2.40 5.55 10.80
N LEU A 350 -2.77 6.78 11.10
CA LEU A 350 -2.66 7.35 12.43
C LEU A 350 -3.99 7.25 13.17
N ASP A 351 -3.92 7.11 14.47
CA ASP A 351 -5.05 7.28 15.38
C ASP A 351 -5.49 8.75 15.44
N ASP A 352 -4.52 9.67 15.39
CA ASP A 352 -4.76 11.12 15.38
C ASP A 352 -3.75 11.82 14.46
N LEU A 353 -4.24 12.57 13.47
CA LEU A 353 -3.39 13.34 12.55
C LEU A 353 -2.52 14.40 13.24
N SER A 354 -2.87 14.81 14.48
CA SER A 354 -2.01 15.71 15.26
C SER A 354 -0.64 15.12 15.58
N ASP A 355 -0.46 13.79 15.48
CA ASP A 355 0.83 13.12 15.62
C ASP A 355 1.68 13.14 14.35
N SER A 356 1.14 13.58 13.21
CA SER A 356 1.91 13.61 11.95
C SER A 356 3.28 14.28 12.06
N PRO A 357 3.48 15.42 12.78
CA PRO A 357 4.80 16.01 12.94
C PRO A 357 5.77 15.13 13.75
N ILE A 358 5.25 14.42 14.76
CA ILE A 358 6.04 13.50 15.61
C ILE A 358 6.45 12.28 14.76
N PHE A 359 5.49 11.71 14.03
CA PHE A 359 5.71 10.60 13.11
C PHE A 359 6.77 10.98 12.07
N ALA A 360 6.60 12.12 11.38
CA ALA A 360 7.52 12.62 10.36
C ALA A 360 8.96 12.78 10.88
N LYS A 361 9.13 13.28 12.10
CA LYS A 361 10.44 13.46 12.75
C LYS A 361 11.19 12.14 12.95
N VAL A 362 10.48 11.07 13.30
CA VAL A 362 11.06 9.72 13.45
C VAL A 362 11.28 9.08 12.08
N TYR A 363 10.25 9.07 11.25
CA TYR A 363 10.22 8.46 9.92
C TYR A 363 11.40 8.89 9.06
N LYS A 364 11.64 10.19 8.92
CA LYS A 364 12.74 10.75 8.11
C LYS A 364 14.13 10.26 8.52
N LYS A 365 14.34 9.84 9.76
CA LYS A 365 15.64 9.35 10.25
C LYS A 365 16.02 7.97 9.73
N PHE A 366 15.06 7.21 9.24
CA PHE A 366 15.30 5.87 8.69
C PHE A 366 15.69 5.89 7.20
N PHE A 367 15.55 7.02 6.54
CA PHE A 367 15.91 7.20 5.13
C PHE A 367 17.16 8.04 4.99
N SER A 368 18.17 7.52 4.31
CA SER A 368 19.44 8.21 4.04
C SER A 368 19.46 9.04 2.76
N GLY A 369 18.39 8.98 1.97
CA GLY A 369 18.25 9.63 0.66
C GLY A 369 16.86 10.20 0.43
N ALA A 370 16.40 10.14 -0.81
CA ALA A 370 15.06 10.54 -1.17
C ALA A 370 14.01 9.70 -0.41
N LEU A 371 12.96 10.36 0.04
CA LEU A 371 11.85 9.70 0.73
C LEU A 371 10.95 8.97 -0.27
N PRO A 372 10.30 7.85 0.12
CA PRO A 372 9.31 7.18 -0.72
C PRO A 372 8.09 8.05 -0.98
N ALA A 373 7.25 7.63 -1.93
CA ALA A 373 5.89 8.13 -2.04
C ALA A 373 5.14 7.80 -0.73
N GLU A 374 4.34 8.73 -0.22
CA GLU A 374 3.74 8.60 1.10
C GLU A 374 2.27 8.98 1.07
N THR A 375 1.46 8.25 1.84
CA THR A 375 0.06 8.56 2.08
C THR A 375 -0.22 8.42 3.58
N THR A 376 -0.67 9.49 4.22
CA THR A 376 -1.08 9.49 5.63
C THR A 376 -2.58 9.80 5.74
N VAL A 377 -3.29 9.02 6.55
CA VAL A 377 -4.69 9.22 6.88
C VAL A 377 -4.96 8.90 8.35
N GLN A 378 -5.99 9.48 8.93
CA GLN A 378 -6.52 9.05 10.22
C GLN A 378 -7.58 7.98 9.99
N GLN A 379 -7.36 6.77 10.52
CA GLN A 379 -8.20 5.61 10.22
C GLN A 379 -9.61 5.74 10.81
N ILE A 380 -9.75 5.77 12.12
CA ILE A 380 -11.00 5.95 12.86
C ILE A 380 -10.85 7.10 13.86
N LYS A 381 -11.91 7.36 14.64
CA LYS A 381 -11.85 8.34 15.71
C LYS A 381 -10.78 7.95 16.73
N SER A 382 -10.01 8.93 17.18
CA SER A 382 -8.96 8.77 18.18
C SER A 382 -9.43 8.02 19.43
N VAL A 383 -8.63 7.08 19.88
CA VAL A 383 -8.86 6.34 21.11
C VAL A 383 -8.35 7.11 22.32
N GLU A 384 -8.83 6.75 23.50
CA GLU A 384 -8.32 7.33 24.74
C GLU A 384 -6.90 6.80 25.01
N ARG A 385 -5.93 7.72 25.15
CA ARG A 385 -4.49 7.39 25.28
C ARG A 385 -4.12 7.11 26.73
N LYS A 386 -4.90 6.26 27.39
CA LYS A 386 -4.64 5.78 28.74
C LYS A 386 -4.41 4.28 28.72
N PRO A 387 -3.62 3.75 29.67
CA PRO A 387 -3.52 2.32 29.81
C PRO A 387 -4.86 1.73 30.27
N ASP A 388 -5.13 0.50 29.82
CA ASP A 388 -6.24 -0.31 30.32
C ASP A 388 -6.02 -0.79 31.78
N ALA A 389 -6.91 -1.63 32.30
CA ALA A 389 -6.83 -2.14 33.67
C ALA A 389 -5.57 -2.99 33.93
N GLU A 390 -5.02 -3.59 32.88
CA GLU A 390 -3.78 -4.38 32.91
C GLU A 390 -2.52 -3.53 32.66
N GLY A 391 -2.67 -2.22 32.38
CA GLY A 391 -1.56 -1.30 32.14
C GLY A 391 -1.08 -1.26 30.66
N HIS A 392 -1.85 -1.81 29.71
CA HIS A 392 -1.53 -1.80 28.31
C HIS A 392 -2.01 -0.52 27.63
N TYR A 393 -1.12 0.16 26.92
CA TYR A 393 -1.46 1.33 26.10
C TYR A 393 -2.08 0.89 24.76
N PRO A 394 -2.95 1.72 24.16
CA PRO A 394 -3.54 1.45 22.85
C PRO A 394 -2.50 1.57 21.72
N ASP A 395 -2.80 0.95 20.59
CA ASP A 395 -2.11 1.16 19.32
C ASP A 395 -2.47 2.55 18.76
N LEU A 396 -1.49 3.37 18.45
CA LEU A 396 -1.68 4.75 17.98
C LEU A 396 -1.40 4.94 16.49
N GLU A 397 -0.80 3.95 15.85
CA GLU A 397 -0.44 4.05 14.44
C GLU A 397 -0.06 2.69 13.85
N GLN A 398 -0.16 2.58 12.54
CA GLN A 398 0.40 1.47 11.78
C GLN A 398 0.88 1.94 10.42
N MET A 399 1.84 1.25 9.85
CA MET A 399 2.39 1.54 8.53
C MET A 399 2.62 0.27 7.73
N SER A 400 2.20 0.28 6.47
CA SER A 400 2.60 -0.71 5.46
C SER A 400 3.56 -0.07 4.45
N LEU A 401 4.34 -0.89 3.77
CA LEU A 401 5.27 -0.40 2.75
C LEU A 401 5.40 -1.32 1.54
N ILE A 402 5.84 -0.71 0.44
CA ILE A 402 6.28 -1.40 -0.77
C ILE A 402 7.74 -1.06 -0.98
N ALA A 403 8.57 -2.09 -1.23
CA ALA A 403 9.98 -1.93 -1.56
C ALA A 403 10.29 -2.67 -2.86
N VAL A 404 11.29 -2.20 -3.63
CA VAL A 404 11.68 -2.81 -4.90
C VAL A 404 13.17 -3.11 -4.87
N ARG A 405 13.54 -4.35 -5.18
CA ARG A 405 14.94 -4.73 -5.37
C ARG A 405 15.51 -3.97 -6.56
N GLY A 406 16.61 -3.25 -6.33
CA GLY A 406 17.44 -2.76 -7.42
C GLY A 406 18.18 -3.91 -8.10
N PRO A 407 18.87 -3.66 -9.24
CA PRO A 407 19.84 -4.59 -9.79
C PRO A 407 20.78 -5.01 -8.65
N ARG A 408 21.01 -6.32 -8.49
CA ARG A 408 21.85 -6.85 -7.42
C ARG A 408 23.22 -6.18 -7.48
N ASP A 409 23.54 -5.40 -6.45
CA ASP A 409 24.86 -4.86 -6.26
C ASP A 409 25.76 -6.04 -5.86
N SER A 410 26.66 -6.44 -6.74
CA SER A 410 27.66 -7.51 -6.49
C SER A 410 28.85 -7.00 -5.66
N GLY A 411 28.69 -5.85 -4.98
CA GLY A 411 29.69 -5.31 -4.07
C GLY A 411 29.83 -6.09 -2.76
N PRO A 412 30.99 -6.05 -2.10
CA PRO A 412 31.20 -6.73 -0.82
C PRO A 412 30.20 -6.22 0.24
N ARG A 413 29.56 -7.15 0.94
CA ARG A 413 28.63 -6.85 2.05
C ARG A 413 29.34 -5.99 3.08
N PRO A 414 28.73 -4.93 3.63
CA PRO A 414 29.25 -4.30 4.82
C PRO A 414 29.40 -5.34 5.91
N GLU A 415 30.57 -5.38 6.56
CA GLU A 415 30.83 -6.29 7.69
C GLU A 415 29.72 -6.14 8.72
N GLN A 416 29.18 -7.29 9.15
CA GLN A 416 28.17 -7.36 10.18
C GLN A 416 28.70 -6.69 11.44
N VAL A 417 28.16 -5.51 11.78
CA VAL A 417 28.33 -4.93 13.12
C VAL A 417 27.72 -5.91 14.10
N THR A 418 28.55 -6.58 14.89
CA THR A 418 28.13 -7.61 15.81
C THR A 418 27.17 -7.03 16.86
N ARG A 419 26.22 -7.86 17.29
CA ARG A 419 25.12 -7.53 18.21
C ARG A 419 25.57 -6.89 19.54
N SER A 420 26.87 -6.98 19.91
CA SER A 420 27.44 -6.41 21.12
C SER A 420 27.61 -4.88 21.10
N GLU A 421 27.72 -4.26 19.92
CA GLU A 421 27.89 -2.79 19.82
C GLU A 421 26.56 -2.02 19.80
N ARG A 422 25.42 -2.71 19.69
CA ARG A 422 24.08 -2.09 19.68
C ARG A 422 23.50 -1.79 21.06
N LEU A 423 24.13 -2.25 22.15
CA LEU A 423 23.66 -2.04 23.52
C LEU A 423 24.36 -0.88 24.25
N SER A 424 25.30 -0.21 23.62
CA SER A 424 26.09 0.88 24.24
C SER A 424 25.87 2.28 23.62
N ARG A 425 24.80 2.48 22.85
CA ARG A 425 24.42 3.83 22.37
C ARG A 425 22.95 4.13 22.54
#